data_ab3aa1513ca4acf4a0f6750f6fc4ed9a
#
_entry.id   ab3aa1513ca4acf4a0f6750f6fc4ed9a
#
_cell.length_a   1.000
_cell.length_b   1.000
_cell.length_c   1.000
_cell.angle_alpha   90.00
_cell.angle_beta   90.00
_cell.angle_gamma   90.00
#
_symmetry.space_group_name_H-M   'P 1'
#
loop_
_entity.id
_entity.type
_entity.pdbx_description
1 polymer ?
#
loop_
_entity_poly.entity_id
_entity_poly.type
_entity_poly.pdbx_seq_one_letter_code
_entity_poly.pdbx_strand_id
1 'polypeptide(L)'
;AEIRYASVSMVTDYDCWHPDHENVDVQQVIKVLLDNAAKAKNMIKNLIDNFENHIDPNDPTNNCLDVAIITAPEKRSKKTIEKLKTVAGRVLN
;
A
#
# COMPACT_ATOMS: atom_id res chain seq x y z
N ALA A 1 9.62 6.22 4.41
CA ALA A 1 9.93 6.78 3.07
C ALA A 1 8.91 7.84 2.63
N GLU A 2 7.96 8.19 3.49
CA GLU A 2 6.91 9.20 3.21
C GLU A 2 6.12 8.87 1.92
N ILE A 3 5.90 7.58 1.70
CA ILE A 3 5.15 7.05 0.57
C ILE A 3 3.79 6.57 1.09
N ARG A 4 2.73 7.10 0.53
CA ARG A 4 1.37 6.62 0.80
C ARG A 4 1.21 5.24 0.21
N TYR A 5 0.77 4.31 1.01
CA TYR A 5 0.61 2.92 0.62
C TYR A 5 -0.77 2.40 1.03
N ALA A 6 -1.41 1.73 0.11
CA ALA A 6 -2.63 0.98 0.37
C ALA A 6 -2.57 -0.36 -0.34
N SER A 7 -3.18 -1.37 0.24
CA SER A 7 -3.29 -2.70 -0.35
C SER A 7 -4.76 -3.11 -0.44
N VAL A 8 -5.14 -3.64 -1.58
CA VAL A 8 -6.48 -4.20 -1.80
C VAL A 8 -6.34 -5.68 -2.05
N SER A 9 -6.90 -6.48 -1.14
CA SER A 9 -6.89 -7.93 -1.24
C SER A 9 -8.19 -8.43 -1.87
N MET A 10 -8.07 -9.28 -2.87
CA MET A 10 -9.20 -9.91 -3.53
C MET A 10 -9.52 -11.23 -2.84
N VAL A 11 -10.72 -11.32 -2.26
CA VAL A 11 -11.20 -12.57 -1.63
C VAL A 11 -11.72 -13.51 -2.69
N THR A 12 -11.27 -14.77 -2.67
CA THR A 12 -11.67 -15.81 -3.62
C THR A 12 -12.65 -16.81 -3.04
N ASP A 13 -12.56 -17.08 -1.74
CA ASP A 13 -13.45 -17.97 -1.01
C ASP A 13 -13.47 -17.61 0.49
N TYR A 14 -14.30 -18.29 1.25
CA TYR A 14 -14.43 -18.09 2.69
C TYR A 14 -13.68 -19.18 3.50
N ASP A 15 -12.84 -19.98 2.82
CA ASP A 15 -12.28 -21.17 3.42
C ASP A 15 -13.40 -22.10 3.98
N CYS A 16 -13.16 -23.01 4.84
CA CYS A 16 -14.18 -23.96 5.33
C CYS A 16 -15.08 -23.43 6.47
N TRP A 17 -15.01 -22.15 6.82
CA TRP A 17 -15.71 -21.61 7.99
C TRP A 17 -17.12 -21.06 7.73
N HIS A 18 -17.51 -20.82 6.45
CA HIS A 18 -18.83 -20.28 6.13
C HIS A 18 -19.87 -21.40 6.08
N PRO A 19 -20.94 -21.36 6.90
CA PRO A 19 -21.89 -22.47 7.06
C PRO A 19 -22.74 -22.75 5.82
N ASP A 20 -22.92 -21.78 4.93
CA ASP A 20 -23.82 -21.85 3.78
C ASP A 20 -23.10 -22.17 2.46
N HIS A 21 -21.80 -22.44 2.49
CA HIS A 21 -21.02 -22.79 1.30
C HIS A 21 -20.55 -24.24 1.35
N GLU A 22 -21.02 -25.02 0.37
CA GLU A 22 -20.49 -26.36 0.07
C GLU A 22 -19.05 -26.30 -0.46
N ASN A 23 -18.42 -27.46 -0.61
CA ASN A 23 -17.04 -27.58 -1.06
C ASN A 23 -16.75 -26.70 -2.27
N VAL A 24 -15.62 -25.97 -2.21
CA VAL A 24 -15.18 -25.04 -3.24
C VAL A 24 -14.98 -25.78 -4.57
N ASP A 25 -15.81 -25.45 -5.56
CA ASP A 25 -15.66 -25.95 -6.93
C ASP A 25 -14.65 -25.08 -7.69
N VAL A 26 -13.75 -25.73 -8.45
CA VAL A 26 -12.71 -25.07 -9.26
C VAL A 26 -13.33 -24.05 -10.24
N GLN A 27 -14.50 -24.34 -10.81
CA GLN A 27 -15.19 -23.42 -11.73
C GLN A 27 -15.67 -22.17 -11.02
N GLN A 28 -16.14 -22.28 -9.78
CA GLN A 28 -16.52 -21.13 -8.95
C GLN A 28 -15.30 -20.26 -8.64
N VAL A 29 -14.17 -20.86 -8.28
CA VAL A 29 -12.91 -20.11 -8.04
C VAL A 29 -12.48 -19.34 -9.28
N ILE A 30 -12.49 -19.97 -10.46
CA ILE A 30 -12.14 -19.31 -11.72
C ILE A 30 -13.08 -18.13 -12.00
N LYS A 31 -14.40 -18.30 -11.80
CA LYS A 31 -15.38 -17.25 -11.99
C LYS A 31 -15.09 -16.06 -11.05
N VAL A 32 -14.87 -16.33 -9.77
CA VAL A 32 -14.54 -15.29 -8.77
C VAL A 32 -13.23 -14.56 -9.13
N LEU A 33 -12.21 -15.28 -9.59
CA LEU A 33 -10.95 -14.67 -10.04
C LEU A 33 -11.16 -13.74 -11.24
N LEU A 34 -11.96 -14.13 -12.22
CA LEU A 34 -12.27 -13.29 -13.40
C LEU A 34 -13.08 -12.05 -13.00
N ASP A 35 -14.10 -12.21 -12.14
CA ASP A 35 -14.88 -11.10 -11.60
C ASP A 35 -14.02 -10.13 -10.79
N ASN A 36 -13.13 -10.65 -9.96
CA ASN A 36 -12.18 -9.85 -9.18
C ASN A 36 -11.20 -9.09 -10.08
N ALA A 37 -10.70 -9.72 -11.15
CA ALA A 37 -9.83 -9.06 -12.12
C ALA A 37 -10.55 -7.89 -12.82
N ALA A 38 -11.82 -8.06 -13.19
CA ALA A 38 -12.64 -7.00 -13.79
C ALA A 38 -12.88 -5.85 -12.79
N LYS A 39 -13.19 -6.16 -11.53
CA LYS A 39 -13.35 -5.17 -10.45
C LYS A 39 -12.06 -4.40 -10.19
N ALA A 40 -10.91 -5.10 -10.13
CA ALA A 40 -9.60 -4.48 -9.96
C ALA A 40 -9.29 -3.50 -11.09
N LYS A 41 -9.55 -3.88 -12.33
CA LYS A 41 -9.37 -3.01 -13.51
C LYS A 41 -10.22 -1.75 -13.41
N ASN A 42 -11.49 -1.87 -13.04
CA ASN A 42 -12.37 -0.71 -12.86
C ASN A 42 -11.93 0.17 -11.69
N MET A 43 -11.49 -0.43 -10.59
CA MET A 43 -10.96 0.31 -9.44
C MET A 43 -9.73 1.15 -9.83
N ILE A 44 -8.78 0.55 -10.55
CA ILE A 44 -7.57 1.26 -11.03
C ILE A 44 -7.97 2.41 -11.95
N LYS A 45 -8.89 2.18 -12.89
CA LYS A 45 -9.37 3.22 -13.78
C LYS A 45 -9.99 4.38 -12.99
N ASN A 46 -10.89 4.09 -12.06
CA ASN A 46 -11.52 5.12 -11.23
C ASN A 46 -10.50 5.87 -10.36
N LEU A 47 -9.48 5.18 -9.86
CA LEU A 47 -8.40 5.79 -9.09
C LEU A 47 -7.62 6.79 -9.95
N ILE A 48 -7.26 6.42 -11.18
CA ILE A 48 -6.53 7.30 -12.11
C ILE A 48 -7.38 8.50 -12.49
N ASP A 49 -8.65 8.28 -12.85
CA ASP A 49 -9.56 9.35 -13.29
C ASP A 49 -9.85 10.38 -12.19
N ASN A 50 -9.71 10.00 -10.92
CA ASN A 50 -10.01 10.86 -9.77
C ASN A 50 -8.80 11.15 -8.87
N PHE A 51 -7.61 10.76 -9.28
CA PHE A 51 -6.41 10.79 -8.43
C PHE A 51 -6.15 12.17 -7.82
N GLU A 52 -6.24 13.23 -8.62
CA GLU A 52 -5.98 14.60 -8.16
C GLU A 52 -6.93 15.05 -7.07
N ASN A 53 -8.19 14.58 -7.08
CA ASN A 53 -9.20 14.92 -6.08
C ASN A 53 -8.92 14.29 -4.70
N HIS A 54 -8.02 13.29 -4.64
CA HIS A 54 -7.69 12.55 -3.43
C HIS A 54 -6.29 12.86 -2.88
N ILE A 55 -5.59 13.83 -3.49
CA ILE A 55 -4.31 14.30 -2.97
C ILE A 55 -4.57 15.32 -1.88
N ASP A 56 -4.26 14.95 -0.63
CA ASP A 56 -4.26 15.89 0.50
C ASP A 56 -2.82 16.39 0.72
N PRO A 57 -2.55 17.69 0.49
CA PRO A 57 -1.24 18.27 0.74
C PRO A 57 -0.86 18.27 2.24
N ASN A 58 -1.85 18.19 3.13
CA ASN A 58 -1.66 18.16 4.58
C ASN A 58 -1.64 16.75 5.16
N ASP A 59 -1.60 15.71 4.31
CA ASP A 59 -1.52 14.33 4.76
C ASP A 59 -0.30 14.13 5.67
N PRO A 60 -0.47 13.60 6.90
CA PRO A 60 0.64 13.42 7.85
C PRO A 60 1.73 12.48 7.34
N THR A 61 1.47 11.65 6.35
CA THR A 61 2.49 10.80 5.69
C THR A 61 3.59 11.64 5.05
N ASN A 62 3.29 12.86 4.61
CA ASN A 62 4.26 13.74 3.94
C ASN A 62 5.44 14.13 4.86
N ASN A 63 5.23 14.13 6.17
CA ASN A 63 6.20 14.59 7.16
C ASN A 63 6.41 13.56 8.30
N CYS A 64 6.02 12.31 8.10
CA CYS A 64 6.09 11.30 9.16
C CYS A 64 7.52 10.97 9.62
N LEU A 65 8.52 11.29 8.81
CA LEU A 65 9.93 11.11 9.16
C LEU A 65 10.51 12.24 10.03
N ASP A 66 9.83 13.37 10.20
CA ASP A 66 10.37 14.52 10.95
C ASP A 66 10.74 14.15 12.41
N VAL A 67 9.99 13.25 13.00
CA VAL A 67 10.19 12.77 14.37
C VAL A 67 10.72 11.34 14.46
N ALA A 68 10.96 10.69 13.32
CA ALA A 68 11.32 9.27 13.30
C ALA A 68 12.82 9.01 13.57
N ILE A 69 13.68 10.00 13.32
CA ILE A 69 15.14 9.84 13.44
C ILE A 69 15.64 10.52 14.71
N ILE A 70 15.71 9.75 15.78
CA ILE A 70 16.14 10.21 17.11
C ILE A 70 17.67 10.33 17.27
N THR A 71 18.46 9.75 16.35
CA THR A 71 19.90 9.83 16.40
C THR A 71 20.38 11.25 16.08
N ALA A 72 21.11 11.86 17.00
CA ALA A 72 21.69 13.18 16.81
C ALA A 72 22.56 13.26 15.54
N PRO A 73 22.49 14.36 14.77
CA PRO A 73 23.16 14.47 13.46
C PRO A 73 24.64 14.13 13.48
N GLU A 74 25.38 14.59 14.50
CA GLU A 74 26.81 14.35 14.67
C GLU A 74 27.17 12.89 15.00
N LYS A 75 26.17 12.07 15.37
CA LYS A 75 26.33 10.64 15.64
C LYS A 75 25.94 9.77 14.46
N ARG A 76 25.43 10.36 13.39
CA ARG A 76 24.99 9.61 12.22
C ARG A 76 26.16 9.15 11.37
N SER A 77 26.22 7.86 11.06
CA SER A 77 27.25 7.30 10.18
C SER A 77 27.07 7.78 8.74
N LYS A 78 28.10 8.32 8.11
CA LYS A 78 28.09 8.72 6.69
C LYS A 78 27.67 7.57 5.77
N LYS A 79 28.13 6.35 6.06
CA LYS A 79 27.75 5.14 5.31
C LYS A 79 26.25 4.83 5.41
N THR A 80 25.66 5.05 6.57
CA THR A 80 24.22 4.83 6.79
C THR A 80 23.40 5.92 6.11
N ILE A 81 23.82 7.18 6.19
CA ILE A 81 23.18 8.30 5.49
C ILE A 81 23.13 8.00 3.99
N GLU A 82 24.23 7.60 3.38
CA GLU A 82 24.28 7.31 1.94
C GLU A 82 23.35 6.15 1.55
N LYS A 83 23.28 5.10 2.37
CA LYS A 83 22.33 3.98 2.13
C LYS A 83 20.87 4.40 2.19
N LEU A 84 20.52 5.31 3.08
CA LEU A 84 19.14 5.72 3.33
C LEU A 84 18.73 6.97 2.53
N LYS A 85 19.65 7.56 1.78
CA LYS A 85 19.43 8.80 1.03
C LYS A 85 18.18 8.79 0.16
N THR A 86 17.92 7.67 -0.52
CA THR A 86 16.74 7.54 -1.40
C THR A 86 15.42 7.55 -0.64
N VAL A 87 15.40 6.99 0.57
CA VAL A 87 14.14 6.79 1.33
C VAL A 87 13.93 7.78 2.47
N ALA A 88 14.98 8.44 2.93
CA ALA A 88 14.94 9.36 4.08
C ALA A 88 15.83 10.62 3.89
N GLY A 89 16.28 10.90 2.67
CA GLY A 89 17.21 11.99 2.39
C GLY A 89 16.71 13.37 2.86
N ARG A 90 15.41 13.60 2.84
CA ARG A 90 14.81 14.85 3.31
C ARG A 90 15.16 15.18 4.77
N VAL A 91 15.24 14.18 5.64
CA VAL A 91 15.45 14.35 7.10
C VAL A 91 16.84 13.93 7.57
N LEU A 92 17.69 13.41 6.68
CA LEU A 92 19.04 12.94 7.02
C LEU A 92 20.14 13.95 6.68
N ASN A 93 19.81 14.97 5.92
CA ASN A 93 20.74 16.02 5.50
C ASN A 93 21.09 16.98 6.65
#